data_f90dac3e75cba4ea5c5fd94006a0b401
#
_entry.id   f90dac3e75cba4ea5c5fd94006a0b401
#
_cell.length_a   1.000
_cell.length_b   1.000
_cell.length_c   1.000
_cell.angle_alpha   90.00
_cell.angle_beta   90.00
_cell.angle_gamma   90.00
#
_symmetry.space_group_name_H-M   'P 1'
#
loop_
_entity.id
_entity.type
_entity.pdbx_description
1 polymer ?
#
loop_
_entity_poly.entity_id
_entity_poly.type
_entity_poly.pdbx_seq_one_letter_code
_entity_poly.pdbx_strand_id
1 'polypeptide(L)'
;TAAGDVEPCVFIHYSNANIHDVSLLDALRSPLFMKYYENMPFNDNYLKPCPMLENPDVLPKLIAESGAMSTDLIEKESPEQLREKTQAAAEAWSPVADRIWNDSEDPLYAKRHEDKSQGMADSDMHKFEKQGRTLKNGD
;
A
#
# COMPACT_ATOMS: atom_id res chain seq x y z
N THR A 1 -7.70 -13.40 -5.06
CA THR A 1 -8.59 -13.72 -6.19
C THR A 1 -9.20 -15.13 -6.04
N ALA A 2 -10.20 -15.44 -6.90
CA ALA A 2 -10.73 -16.79 -6.98
C ALA A 2 -9.72 -17.83 -7.49
N ALA A 3 -8.68 -17.38 -8.20
CA ALA A 3 -7.57 -18.21 -8.66
C ALA A 3 -6.48 -18.42 -7.60
N GLY A 4 -6.63 -17.83 -6.42
CA GLY A 4 -5.69 -17.95 -5.32
C GLY A 4 -4.62 -16.84 -5.24
N ASP A 5 -4.60 -15.87 -6.15
CA ASP A 5 -3.63 -14.78 -6.09
C ASP A 5 -3.90 -13.87 -4.90
N VAL A 6 -2.86 -13.47 -4.21
CA VAL A 6 -2.93 -12.62 -3.03
C VAL A 6 -2.57 -11.19 -3.42
N GLU A 7 -3.56 -10.32 -3.37
CA GLU A 7 -3.48 -8.92 -3.79
C GLU A 7 -3.46 -7.99 -2.56
N PRO A 8 -2.71 -6.87 -2.59
CA PRO A 8 -2.64 -5.94 -1.46
C PRO A 8 -3.89 -5.09 -1.29
N CYS A 9 -4.72 -4.99 -2.33
CA CYS A 9 -5.94 -4.19 -2.34
C CYS A 9 -6.96 -4.79 -3.31
N VAL A 10 -8.24 -4.72 -2.96
CA VAL A 10 -9.35 -5.22 -3.79
C VAL A 10 -9.49 -4.51 -5.14
N PHE A 11 -8.90 -3.34 -5.31
CA PHE A 11 -8.94 -2.55 -6.55
C PHE A 11 -7.63 -2.58 -7.34
N ILE A 12 -6.63 -3.29 -6.86
CA ILE A 12 -5.30 -3.35 -7.48
C ILE A 12 -4.98 -4.80 -7.81
N HIS A 13 -5.19 -5.15 -9.07
CA HIS A 13 -5.12 -6.51 -9.58
C HIS A 13 -3.69 -6.87 -10.00
N TYR A 14 -2.77 -6.89 -9.02
CA TYR A 14 -1.38 -7.28 -9.16
C TYR A 14 -0.93 -8.14 -7.99
N SER A 15 -0.15 -9.18 -8.28
CA SER A 15 0.38 -10.09 -7.27
C SER A 15 1.75 -10.66 -7.64
N ASN A 16 2.50 -11.08 -6.62
CA ASN A 16 3.69 -11.93 -6.74
C ASN A 16 3.46 -13.33 -6.17
N ALA A 17 2.30 -13.61 -5.57
CA ALA A 17 2.11 -14.82 -4.79
C ALA A 17 0.71 -15.41 -4.95
N ASN A 18 0.66 -16.75 -4.97
CA ASN A 18 -0.58 -17.51 -5.00
C ASN A 18 -0.63 -18.45 -3.78
N ILE A 19 -1.78 -18.53 -3.09
CA ILE A 19 -1.96 -19.37 -1.88
C ILE A 19 -1.89 -20.87 -2.15
N HIS A 20 -1.94 -21.30 -3.41
CA HIS A 20 -1.73 -22.71 -3.79
C HIS A 20 -0.24 -23.06 -3.81
N ASP A 21 0.66 -22.08 -3.95
CA ASP A 21 2.11 -22.29 -4.09
C ASP A 21 2.87 -21.94 -2.79
N VAL A 22 2.34 -21.01 -2.00
CA VAL A 22 3.01 -20.52 -0.78
C VAL A 22 2.03 -20.37 0.38
N SER A 23 2.54 -20.33 1.61
CA SER A 23 1.72 -20.00 2.77
C SER A 23 1.19 -18.57 2.73
N LEU A 24 0.06 -18.29 3.39
CA LEU A 24 -0.47 -16.93 3.50
C LEU A 24 0.57 -15.96 4.10
N LEU A 25 1.35 -16.41 5.08
CA LEU A 25 2.39 -15.60 5.69
C LEU A 25 3.50 -15.24 4.70
N ASP A 26 3.91 -16.18 3.86
CA ASP A 26 4.91 -15.93 2.82
C ASP A 26 4.32 -15.02 1.72
N ALA A 27 3.05 -15.20 1.36
CA ALA A 27 2.36 -14.31 0.42
C ALA A 27 2.32 -12.86 0.93
N LEU A 28 2.05 -12.63 2.22
CA LEU A 28 2.07 -11.30 2.85
C LEU A 28 3.50 -10.70 2.95
N ARG A 29 4.53 -11.50 2.74
CA ARG A 29 5.93 -11.08 2.65
C ARG A 29 6.45 -11.02 1.20
N SER A 30 5.56 -11.18 0.23
CA SER A 30 5.92 -11.09 -1.19
C SER A 30 6.41 -9.68 -1.56
N PRO A 31 7.18 -9.53 -2.64
CA PRO A 31 7.79 -8.25 -2.99
C PRO A 31 6.82 -7.08 -3.07
N LEU A 32 5.62 -7.25 -3.64
CA LEU A 32 4.63 -6.16 -3.73
C LEU A 32 4.12 -5.75 -2.35
N PHE A 33 3.78 -6.71 -1.47
CA PHE A 33 3.36 -6.40 -0.09
C PHE A 33 4.45 -5.67 0.69
N MET A 34 5.71 -6.11 0.53
CA MET A 34 6.84 -5.44 1.18
C MET A 34 7.03 -4.02 0.64
N LYS A 35 6.87 -3.80 -0.68
CA LYS A 35 6.91 -2.45 -1.25
C LYS A 35 5.78 -1.56 -0.73
N TYR A 36 4.59 -2.08 -0.54
CA TYR A 36 3.51 -1.35 0.13
C TYR A 36 3.92 -0.96 1.55
N TYR A 37 4.40 -1.89 2.34
CA TYR A 37 4.81 -1.67 3.72
C TYR A 37 5.93 -0.62 3.83
N GLU A 38 6.97 -0.73 3.01
CA GLU A 38 8.14 0.15 3.01
C GLU A 38 7.81 1.59 2.57
N ASN A 39 6.78 1.79 1.75
CA ASN A 39 6.40 3.08 1.20
C ASN A 39 5.18 3.72 1.90
N MET A 40 4.59 3.09 2.89
CA MET A 40 3.51 3.69 3.68
C MET A 40 4.08 4.65 4.73
N PRO A 41 3.44 5.81 4.94
CA PRO A 41 2.31 6.33 4.19
C PRO A 41 2.70 6.81 2.79
N PHE A 42 1.86 6.59 1.78
CA PHE A 42 2.11 7.01 0.39
C PHE A 42 2.06 8.53 0.19
N ASN A 43 1.53 9.25 1.16
CA ASN A 43 1.47 10.70 1.20
C ASN A 43 1.47 11.18 2.65
N ASP A 44 2.11 12.30 2.91
CA ASP A 44 2.11 12.95 4.23
C ASP A 44 0.72 13.47 4.64
N ASN A 45 -0.12 13.76 3.66
CA ASN A 45 -1.51 14.11 3.87
C ASN A 45 -2.37 12.83 3.85
N TYR A 46 -2.86 12.42 5.03
CA TYR A 46 -3.66 11.19 5.18
C TYR A 46 -5.05 11.24 4.54
N LEU A 47 -5.44 12.38 3.96
CA LEU A 47 -6.61 12.46 3.07
C LEU A 47 -6.27 12.01 1.64
N LYS A 48 -5.01 11.64 1.38
CA LYS A 48 -4.51 11.10 0.11
C LYS A 48 -3.83 9.73 0.34
N PRO A 49 -4.52 8.70 0.90
CA PRO A 49 -3.88 7.47 1.34
C PRO A 49 -3.64 6.43 0.24
N CYS A 50 -4.34 6.51 -0.88
CA CYS A 50 -4.32 5.45 -1.89
C CYS A 50 -3.15 5.62 -2.88
N PRO A 51 -2.36 4.57 -3.13
CA PRO A 51 -1.25 4.64 -4.09
C PRO A 51 -1.70 4.64 -5.56
N MET A 52 -3.01 4.51 -5.81
CA MET A 52 -3.58 4.54 -7.16
C MET A 52 -4.45 5.78 -7.38
N LEU A 53 -5.42 6.04 -6.47
CA LEU A 53 -6.42 7.10 -6.69
C LEU A 53 -5.87 8.49 -6.40
N GLU A 54 -5.14 8.67 -5.31
CA GLU A 54 -4.64 9.99 -4.90
C GLU A 54 -3.16 10.19 -5.20
N ASN A 55 -2.41 9.10 -5.43
CA ASN A 55 -0.98 9.12 -5.72
C ASN A 55 -0.67 8.27 -6.96
N PRO A 56 -1.16 8.64 -8.15
CA PRO A 56 -1.18 7.78 -9.35
C PRO A 56 0.22 7.37 -9.85
N ASP A 57 1.27 8.10 -9.49
CA ASP A 57 2.65 7.74 -9.83
C ASP A 57 3.24 6.65 -8.93
N VAL A 58 2.63 6.39 -7.77
CA VAL A 58 3.17 5.44 -6.78
C VAL A 58 2.97 4.00 -7.24
N LEU A 59 1.77 3.63 -7.66
CA LEU A 59 1.47 2.25 -8.04
C LEU A 59 2.36 1.71 -9.17
N PRO A 60 2.56 2.43 -10.31
CA PRO A 60 3.47 1.98 -11.36
C PRO A 60 4.89 1.70 -10.85
N LYS A 61 5.40 2.56 -9.97
CA LYS A 61 6.71 2.39 -9.33
C LYS A 61 6.77 1.11 -8.50
N LEU A 62 5.77 0.88 -7.61
CA LEU A 62 5.75 -0.30 -6.75
C LEU A 62 5.67 -1.60 -7.56
N ILE A 63 4.88 -1.61 -8.65
CA ILE A 63 4.76 -2.77 -9.53
C ILE A 63 6.07 -3.03 -10.25
N ALA A 64 6.69 -2.00 -10.83
CA ALA A 64 7.98 -2.14 -11.52
C ALA A 64 9.10 -2.64 -10.59
N GLU A 65 9.18 -2.11 -9.36
CA GLU A 65 10.19 -2.50 -8.38
C GLU A 65 9.96 -3.90 -7.80
N SER A 66 8.70 -4.32 -7.66
CA SER A 66 8.35 -5.64 -7.12
C SER A 66 8.35 -6.76 -8.17
N GLY A 67 8.24 -6.41 -9.44
CA GLY A 67 8.03 -7.39 -10.51
C GLY A 67 6.66 -8.10 -10.43
N ALA A 68 5.66 -7.48 -9.79
CA ALA A 68 4.33 -8.06 -9.68
C ALA A 68 3.66 -8.18 -11.05
N MET A 69 2.87 -9.24 -11.22
CA MET A 69 2.17 -9.53 -12.47
C MET A 69 0.68 -9.22 -12.32
N SER A 70 0.05 -8.79 -13.42
CA SER A 70 -1.41 -8.59 -13.43
C SER A 70 -2.13 -9.91 -13.19
N THR A 71 -3.11 -9.87 -12.32
CA THR A 71 -4.03 -10.98 -11.97
C THR A 71 -5.35 -10.92 -12.73
N ASP A 72 -5.55 -9.88 -13.57
CA ASP A 72 -6.71 -9.79 -14.44
C ASP A 72 -6.74 -10.91 -15.47
N LEU A 73 -7.91 -11.54 -15.62
CA LEU A 73 -8.08 -12.70 -16.48
C LEU A 73 -8.36 -12.32 -17.95
N ILE A 74 -9.03 -11.20 -18.20
CA ILE A 74 -9.54 -10.82 -19.52
C ILE A 74 -8.84 -9.57 -20.03
N GLU A 75 -8.98 -8.45 -19.33
CA GLU A 75 -8.40 -7.16 -19.73
C GLU A 75 -7.30 -6.77 -18.75
N LYS A 76 -6.06 -7.05 -19.14
CA LYS A 76 -4.89 -6.68 -18.32
C LYS A 76 -4.56 -5.22 -18.52
N GLU A 77 -4.99 -4.39 -17.58
CA GLU A 77 -4.58 -2.99 -17.58
C GLU A 77 -3.13 -2.87 -17.11
N SER A 78 -2.34 -2.08 -17.85
CA SER A 78 -0.99 -1.75 -17.41
C SER A 78 -1.03 -0.74 -16.24
N PRO A 79 0.01 -0.67 -15.41
CA PRO A 79 0.10 0.33 -14.36
C PRO A 79 -0.01 1.76 -14.89
N GLU A 80 0.50 2.01 -16.09
CA GLU A 80 0.44 3.31 -16.76
C GLU A 80 -0.98 3.66 -17.18
N GLN A 81 -1.76 2.70 -17.68
CA GLN A 81 -3.17 2.89 -18.00
C GLN A 81 -4.00 3.21 -16.76
N LEU A 82 -3.74 2.53 -15.64
CA LEU A 82 -4.38 2.84 -14.35
C LEU A 82 -4.01 4.25 -13.88
N ARG A 83 -2.74 4.64 -14.00
CA ARG A 83 -2.26 5.99 -13.72
C ARG A 83 -3.02 7.04 -14.56
N GLU A 84 -3.10 6.86 -15.86
CA GLU A 84 -3.80 7.78 -16.76
C GLU A 84 -5.28 7.94 -16.40
N LYS A 85 -5.96 6.85 -16.04
CA LYS A 85 -7.36 6.86 -15.60
C LYS A 85 -7.60 7.66 -14.33
N THR A 86 -6.65 7.63 -13.39
CA THR A 86 -6.81 8.24 -12.07
C THR A 86 -6.21 9.64 -11.96
N GLN A 87 -5.33 10.03 -12.87
CA GLN A 87 -4.57 11.27 -12.84
C GLN A 87 -5.47 12.51 -12.67
N ALA A 88 -6.50 12.67 -13.49
CA ALA A 88 -7.38 13.84 -13.43
C ALA A 88 -8.14 13.95 -12.10
N ALA A 89 -8.54 12.82 -11.52
CA ALA A 89 -9.21 12.79 -10.22
C ALA A 89 -8.25 13.15 -9.09
N ALA A 90 -7.01 12.63 -9.12
CA ALA A 90 -5.97 12.95 -8.16
C ALA A 90 -5.62 14.46 -8.18
N GLU A 91 -5.45 15.03 -9.37
CA GLU A 91 -5.18 16.47 -9.55
C GLU A 91 -6.32 17.36 -9.05
N ALA A 92 -7.57 16.96 -9.27
CA ALA A 92 -8.73 17.69 -8.78
C ALA A 92 -8.89 17.59 -7.26
N TRP A 93 -8.60 16.43 -6.68
CA TRP A 93 -8.72 16.19 -5.24
C TRP A 93 -7.59 16.82 -4.44
N SER A 94 -6.35 16.79 -4.94
CA SER A 94 -5.17 17.21 -4.19
C SER A 94 -5.29 18.58 -3.53
N PRO A 95 -5.69 19.68 -4.22
CA PRO A 95 -5.82 21.01 -3.60
C PRO A 95 -6.92 21.07 -2.55
N VAL A 96 -7.98 20.27 -2.70
CA VAL A 96 -9.07 20.18 -1.73
C VAL A 96 -8.58 19.49 -0.46
N ALA A 97 -7.93 18.34 -0.62
CA ALA A 97 -7.36 17.57 0.47
C ALA A 97 -6.32 18.39 1.25
N ASP A 98 -5.45 19.12 0.55
CA ASP A 98 -4.41 19.93 1.19
C ASP A 98 -5.00 21.12 1.96
N ARG A 99 -6.05 21.75 1.44
CA ARG A 99 -6.77 22.81 2.17
C ARG A 99 -7.39 22.28 3.46
N ILE A 100 -8.08 21.14 3.39
CA ILE A 100 -8.72 20.51 4.57
C ILE A 100 -7.65 20.07 5.58
N TRP A 101 -6.57 19.45 5.09
CA TRP A 101 -5.49 18.96 5.93
C TRP A 101 -4.79 20.07 6.70
N ASN A 102 -4.63 21.25 6.10
CA ASN A 102 -3.94 22.40 6.66
C ASN A 102 -4.89 23.44 7.32
N ASP A 103 -6.17 23.11 7.46
CA ASP A 103 -7.13 23.99 8.13
C ASP A 103 -6.84 24.03 9.64
N SER A 104 -6.25 25.13 10.10
CA SER A 104 -5.88 25.34 11.50
C SER A 104 -7.08 25.55 12.43
N GLU A 105 -8.26 25.83 11.89
CA GLU A 105 -9.51 25.97 12.65
C GLU A 105 -10.19 24.62 12.90
N ASP A 106 -9.79 23.57 12.17
CA ASP A 106 -10.31 22.23 12.40
C ASP A 106 -9.82 21.70 13.77
N PRO A 107 -10.74 21.24 14.66
CA PRO A 107 -10.37 20.69 15.97
C PRO A 107 -9.39 19.51 15.93
N LEU A 108 -9.27 18.85 14.80
CA LEU A 108 -8.34 17.74 14.60
C LEU A 108 -6.97 18.16 14.03
N TYR A 109 -6.79 19.44 13.74
CA TYR A 109 -5.55 19.95 13.14
C TYR A 109 -4.31 19.60 13.98
N ALA A 110 -4.35 19.94 15.27
CA ALA A 110 -3.24 19.64 16.19
C ALA A 110 -2.91 18.14 16.19
N LYS A 111 -3.92 17.27 16.32
CA LYS A 111 -3.73 15.82 16.31
C LYS A 111 -3.14 15.30 15.00
N ARG A 112 -3.53 15.85 13.83
CA ARG A 112 -2.99 15.45 12.53
C ARG A 112 -1.52 15.84 12.35
N HIS A 113 -1.07 16.90 13.01
CA HIS A 113 0.30 17.43 12.90
C HIS A 113 1.22 17.03 14.06
N GLU A 114 0.66 16.62 15.20
CA GLU A 114 1.43 16.08 16.33
C GLU A 114 2.01 14.68 16.03
N ASP A 115 1.30 13.86 15.28
CA ASP A 115 1.66 12.46 15.02
C ASP A 115 2.89 12.29 14.09
N LYS A 116 3.35 13.37 13.46
CA LYS A 116 4.58 13.37 12.65
C LYS A 116 5.87 13.22 13.46
N SER A 117 5.84 13.41 14.78
CA SER A 117 7.02 13.28 15.65
C SER A 117 7.14 11.91 16.32
N GLN A 118 6.09 11.10 16.27
CA GLN A 118 6.10 9.72 16.74
C GLN A 118 6.04 8.79 15.51
N GLY A 119 7.14 8.69 14.79
CA GLY A 119 7.32 7.63 13.80
C GLY A 119 6.91 6.30 14.44
N MET A 120 6.25 5.42 13.67
CA MET A 120 5.95 4.05 14.11
C MET A 120 7.18 3.53 14.82
N ALA A 121 7.08 3.38 16.14
CA ALA A 121 8.22 3.03 16.93
C ALA A 121 8.73 1.66 16.45
N ASP A 122 10.04 1.56 16.25
CA ASP A 122 10.78 0.31 15.95
C ASP A 122 10.35 -0.91 16.79
N SER A 123 9.64 -0.66 17.90
CA SER A 123 9.12 -1.67 18.81
C SER A 123 8.07 -2.61 18.22
N ASP A 124 7.31 -2.19 17.22
CA ASP A 124 6.28 -3.05 16.63
C ASP A 124 6.83 -3.96 15.54
N MET A 125 7.88 -3.53 14.84
CA MET A 125 8.63 -4.39 13.90
C MET A 125 9.31 -5.56 14.61
N HIS A 126 9.93 -5.32 15.76
CA HIS A 126 10.59 -6.38 16.55
C HIS A 126 9.64 -7.41 17.15
N LYS A 127 8.35 -7.09 17.34
CA LYS A 127 7.36 -8.07 17.82
C LYS A 127 7.02 -9.11 16.76
N PHE A 128 6.93 -8.70 15.49
CA PHE A 128 6.69 -9.63 14.38
C PHE A 128 7.89 -10.54 14.07
N GLU A 129 9.11 -10.04 14.17
CA GLU A 129 10.32 -10.85 13.99
C GLU A 129 10.51 -11.90 15.10
N LYS A 130 10.17 -11.59 16.34
CA LYS A 130 10.28 -12.54 17.47
C LYS A 130 9.24 -13.65 17.41
N GLN A 131 8.04 -13.40 16.92
CA GLN A 131 7.01 -14.44 16.79
C GLN A 131 7.28 -15.43 15.65
N GLY A 132 8.02 -15.01 14.60
CA GLY A 132 8.38 -15.88 13.49
C GLY A 132 9.51 -16.87 13.78
N ARG A 133 10.26 -16.71 14.88
CA ARG A 133 11.37 -17.61 15.25
C ARG A 133 10.98 -18.76 16.18
N THR A 134 9.80 -18.73 16.78
CA THR A 134 9.38 -19.73 17.77
C THR A 134 8.68 -20.96 17.16
N LEU A 135 8.44 -20.98 15.84
CA LEU A 135 7.75 -22.09 15.18
C LEU A 135 8.69 -23.06 14.40
N LYS A 136 10.01 -22.94 14.57
CA LYS A 136 10.98 -23.79 13.84
C LYS A 136 11.66 -24.87 14.68
N ASN A 137 11.25 -25.15 15.92
CA ASN A 137 11.77 -26.27 16.69
C ASN A 137 10.61 -27.03 17.37
N GLY A 138 10.01 -27.93 16.65
CA GLY A 138 9.11 -28.95 17.14
C GLY A 138 9.18 -30.12 16.17
N ASP A 139 9.88 -31.18 16.59
CA ASP A 139 10.10 -32.47 15.94
C ASP A 139 8.82 -33.12 15.44
#